data_9f8485ef07957fdfc02325b5b200f74b
#
_entry.id   9f8485ef07957fdfc02325b5b200f74b
#
_cell.length_a   1.000
_cell.length_b   1.000
_cell.length_c   1.000
_cell.angle_alpha   90.00
_cell.angle_beta   90.00
_cell.angle_gamma   90.00
#
_symmetry.space_group_name_H-M   'P 1'
#
loop_
_entity.id
_entity.type
_entity.pdbx_description
1 polymer ?
#
loop_
_entity_poly.entity_id
_entity_poly.type
_entity_poly.pdbx_seq_one_letter_code
_entity_poly.pdbx_strand_id
1 'polypeptide(L)'
;RHARDIMQNIAELAMEQSQRHLLHAHGAAALTRRLLASNVVSSSTTHIDALEHYLHDQLTVNPHFAGIYVGTPSGNFYDVRRFDGKLSGGFRTKVILNKDNGKTVHIIHRDPSFQEIARSTTPEDTYDPRKRPWYQKASSENRIVWTDPYIFYTSKKPGITIAGPFYDVGGNLMGVVGVDIEIDQLSVFIGNLKIGKHGKAFMLNR
;
A
#
# COMPACT_ATOMS: atom_id res chain seq x y z
N ARG A 1 -20.56 12.29 35.33
CA ARG A 1 -21.06 11.08 34.65
C ARG A 1 -21.17 11.33 33.14
N HIS A 2 -21.91 12.34 32.70
CA HIS A 2 -22.14 12.66 31.28
C HIS A 2 -20.86 12.87 30.44
N ALA A 3 -19.86 13.59 30.95
CA ALA A 3 -18.62 13.86 30.21
C ALA A 3 -17.79 12.58 29.98
N ARG A 4 -17.76 11.67 30.94
CA ARG A 4 -17.07 10.39 30.84
C ARG A 4 -17.74 9.47 29.82
N ASP A 5 -19.07 9.42 29.82
CA ASP A 5 -19.87 8.60 28.90
C ASP A 5 -19.71 9.11 27.45
N ILE A 6 -19.67 10.44 27.28
CA ILE A 6 -19.40 11.07 25.96
C ILE A 6 -17.97 10.73 25.47
N MET A 7 -16.96 10.82 26.35
CA MET A 7 -15.58 10.48 25.98
C MET A 7 -15.43 9.00 25.60
N GLN A 8 -16.10 8.12 26.31
CA GLN A 8 -16.07 6.68 26.03
C GLN A 8 -16.73 6.37 24.68
N ASN A 9 -17.90 6.93 24.39
CA ASN A 9 -18.58 6.78 23.11
C ASN A 9 -17.74 7.32 21.93
N ILE A 10 -17.04 8.43 22.10
CA ILE A 10 -16.16 8.99 21.08
C ILE A 10 -14.94 8.09 20.85
N ALA A 11 -14.34 7.56 21.92
CA ALA A 11 -13.21 6.62 21.81
C ALA A 11 -13.62 5.32 21.08
N GLU A 12 -14.80 4.78 21.40
CA GLU A 12 -15.35 3.60 20.73
C GLU A 12 -15.60 3.87 19.24
N LEU A 13 -16.20 5.01 18.89
CA LEU A 13 -16.42 5.42 17.50
C LEU A 13 -15.09 5.60 16.74
N ALA A 14 -14.07 6.17 17.38
CA ALA A 14 -12.72 6.33 16.82
C ALA A 14 -12.07 4.98 16.51
N MET A 15 -12.17 4.05 17.45
CA MET A 15 -11.67 2.68 17.27
C MET A 15 -12.42 1.96 16.15
N GLU A 16 -13.73 2.04 16.10
CA GLU A 16 -14.54 1.41 15.06
C GLU A 16 -14.19 1.92 13.66
N GLN A 17 -14.04 3.23 13.51
CA GLN A 17 -13.68 3.82 12.21
C GLN A 17 -12.24 3.50 11.79
N SER A 18 -11.28 3.51 12.73
CA SER A 18 -9.89 3.07 12.47
C SER A 18 -9.84 1.60 12.06
N GLN A 19 -10.59 0.74 12.73
CA GLN A 19 -10.72 -0.66 12.36
C GLN A 19 -11.32 -0.82 10.96
N ARG A 20 -12.29 0.00 10.58
CA ARG A 20 -12.90 -0.02 9.24
C ARG A 20 -11.89 0.31 8.14
N HIS A 21 -11.03 1.31 8.32
CA HIS A 21 -9.95 1.62 7.39
C HIS A 21 -8.95 0.47 7.25
N LEU A 22 -8.58 -0.15 8.37
CA LEU A 22 -7.70 -1.33 8.37
C LEU A 22 -8.36 -2.54 7.70
N LEU A 23 -9.68 -2.74 7.88
CA LEU A 23 -10.43 -3.81 7.20
C LEU A 23 -10.48 -3.60 5.68
N HIS A 24 -10.63 -2.37 5.19
CA HIS A 24 -10.59 -2.09 3.76
C HIS A 24 -9.22 -2.44 3.16
N ALA A 25 -8.12 -2.10 3.84
CA ALA A 25 -6.78 -2.46 3.39
C ALA A 25 -6.56 -3.98 3.39
N HIS A 26 -7.06 -4.67 4.43
CA HIS A 26 -7.06 -6.14 4.47
C HIS A 26 -7.84 -6.73 3.30
N GLY A 27 -9.04 -6.23 3.03
CA GLY A 27 -9.89 -6.67 1.92
C GLY A 27 -9.21 -6.45 0.56
N ALA A 28 -8.58 -5.29 0.35
CA ALA A 28 -7.86 -4.97 -0.87
C ALA A 28 -6.66 -5.91 -1.09
N ALA A 29 -5.85 -6.15 -0.06
CA ALA A 29 -4.73 -7.09 -0.13
C ALA A 29 -5.21 -8.53 -0.38
N ALA A 30 -6.26 -8.96 0.30
CA ALA A 30 -6.85 -10.30 0.15
C ALA A 30 -7.43 -10.53 -1.25
N LEU A 31 -8.15 -9.57 -1.81
CA LEU A 31 -8.70 -9.65 -3.15
C LEU A 31 -7.60 -9.65 -4.20
N THR A 32 -6.65 -8.71 -4.11
CA THR A 32 -5.56 -8.56 -5.08
C THR A 32 -4.72 -9.84 -5.17
N ARG A 33 -4.36 -10.43 -4.02
CA ARG A 33 -3.60 -11.71 -4.04
C ARG A 33 -4.37 -12.85 -4.69
N ARG A 34 -5.70 -12.91 -4.52
CA ARG A 34 -6.54 -13.93 -5.16
C ARG A 34 -6.62 -13.74 -6.67
N LEU A 35 -6.80 -12.51 -7.13
CA LEU A 35 -6.84 -12.19 -8.56
C LEU A 35 -5.50 -12.50 -9.26
N LEU A 36 -4.38 -12.24 -8.57
CA LEU A 36 -3.05 -12.58 -9.07
C LEU A 36 -2.81 -14.09 -9.06
N ALA A 37 -3.20 -14.80 -8.00
CA ALA A 37 -3.05 -16.26 -7.92
C ALA A 37 -3.88 -17.01 -8.97
N SER A 38 -5.07 -16.50 -9.31
CA SER A 38 -5.96 -17.06 -10.35
C SER A 38 -5.66 -16.55 -11.76
N ASN A 39 -4.64 -15.69 -11.90
CA ASN A 39 -4.24 -15.04 -13.16
C ASN A 39 -5.36 -14.21 -13.84
N VAL A 40 -6.39 -13.78 -13.10
CA VAL A 40 -7.37 -12.79 -13.56
C VAL A 40 -6.70 -11.44 -13.77
N VAL A 41 -5.79 -11.08 -12.86
CA VAL A 41 -4.82 -10.00 -13.04
C VAL A 41 -3.44 -10.63 -13.10
N SER A 42 -2.64 -10.29 -14.11
CA SER A 42 -1.33 -10.92 -14.29
C SER A 42 -0.20 -10.01 -13.83
N SER A 43 0.75 -10.56 -13.08
CA SER A 43 2.03 -9.92 -12.76
C SER A 43 3.13 -10.19 -13.78
N SER A 44 2.78 -10.73 -14.95
CA SER A 44 3.73 -10.94 -16.03
C SER A 44 4.16 -9.62 -16.67
N THR A 45 5.38 -9.59 -17.18
CA THR A 45 5.95 -8.40 -17.84
C THR A 45 5.21 -8.00 -19.13
N THR A 46 4.37 -8.86 -19.67
CA THR A 46 3.56 -8.61 -20.88
C THR A 46 2.22 -7.94 -20.59
N HIS A 47 1.79 -7.89 -19.33
CA HIS A 47 0.47 -7.36 -18.93
C HIS A 47 0.61 -6.26 -17.85
N ILE A 48 1.73 -5.54 -17.86
CA ILE A 48 2.03 -4.49 -16.86
C ILE A 48 0.94 -3.41 -16.83
N ASP A 49 0.48 -2.96 -17.99
CA ASP A 49 -0.53 -1.90 -18.08
C ASP A 49 -1.85 -2.29 -17.39
N ALA A 50 -2.30 -3.53 -17.56
CA ALA A 50 -3.51 -4.01 -16.90
C ALA A 50 -3.35 -4.08 -15.38
N LEU A 51 -2.18 -4.50 -14.90
CA LEU A 51 -1.86 -4.50 -13.47
C LEU A 51 -1.82 -3.08 -12.92
N GLU A 52 -1.14 -2.16 -13.59
CA GLU A 52 -1.05 -0.75 -13.17
C GLU A 52 -2.43 -0.10 -13.05
N HIS A 53 -3.31 -0.30 -14.04
CA HIS A 53 -4.68 0.21 -14.01
C HIS A 53 -5.47 -0.39 -12.85
N TYR A 54 -5.38 -1.70 -12.61
CA TYR A 54 -6.03 -2.34 -11.49
C TYR A 54 -5.55 -1.77 -10.14
N LEU A 55 -4.25 -1.57 -9.96
CA LEU A 55 -3.69 -0.98 -8.75
C LEU A 55 -4.15 0.48 -8.57
N HIS A 56 -4.23 1.23 -9.66
CA HIS A 56 -4.77 2.60 -9.65
C HIS A 56 -6.24 2.62 -9.23
N ASP A 57 -7.07 1.72 -9.78
CA ASP A 57 -8.49 1.63 -9.42
C ASP A 57 -8.66 1.32 -7.93
N GLN A 58 -7.82 0.45 -7.36
CA GLN A 58 -7.80 0.19 -5.92
C GLN A 58 -7.50 1.46 -5.10
N LEU A 59 -6.57 2.30 -5.55
CA LEU A 59 -6.30 3.58 -4.89
C LEU A 59 -7.46 4.55 -5.05
N THR A 60 -8.13 4.55 -6.20
CA THR A 60 -9.25 5.47 -6.48
C THR A 60 -10.43 5.19 -5.54
N VAL A 61 -10.77 3.92 -5.33
CA VAL A 61 -11.88 3.53 -4.44
C VAL A 61 -11.50 3.56 -2.95
N ASN A 62 -10.21 3.63 -2.63
CA ASN A 62 -9.70 3.68 -1.26
C ASN A 62 -8.80 4.91 -1.06
N PRO A 63 -9.36 6.11 -0.85
CA PRO A 63 -8.59 7.36 -0.82
C PRO A 63 -7.55 7.46 0.32
N HIS A 64 -7.65 6.61 1.34
CA HIS A 64 -6.72 6.56 2.48
C HIS A 64 -5.52 5.62 2.25
N PHE A 65 -5.47 4.87 1.15
CA PHE A 65 -4.27 4.13 0.79
C PHE A 65 -3.22 5.08 0.21
N ALA A 66 -1.99 4.99 0.69
CA ALA A 66 -0.86 5.75 0.16
C ALA A 66 -0.29 5.11 -1.10
N GLY A 67 -0.31 3.78 -1.17
CA GLY A 67 0.16 3.00 -2.31
C GLY A 67 -0.29 1.56 -2.22
N ILE A 68 -0.29 0.89 -3.37
CA ILE A 68 -0.51 -0.55 -3.50
C ILE A 68 0.46 -1.11 -4.54
N TYR A 69 1.03 -2.27 -4.27
CA TYR A 69 2.13 -2.79 -5.05
C TYR A 69 2.27 -4.31 -4.96
N VAL A 70 3.03 -4.85 -5.90
CA VAL A 70 3.35 -6.27 -6.02
C VAL A 70 4.85 -6.45 -6.18
N GLY A 71 5.46 -7.30 -5.36
CA GLY A 71 6.84 -7.75 -5.52
C GLY A 71 6.90 -9.24 -5.82
N THR A 72 7.81 -9.66 -6.70
CA THR A 72 7.96 -11.07 -7.09
C THR A 72 9.27 -11.67 -6.54
N PRO A 73 9.41 -12.99 -6.48
CA PRO A 73 10.67 -13.66 -6.08
C PRO A 73 11.85 -13.32 -7.00
N SER A 74 11.60 -12.98 -8.27
CA SER A 74 12.63 -12.50 -9.21
C SER A 74 13.09 -11.07 -8.90
N GLY A 75 12.42 -10.37 -7.95
CA GLY A 75 12.70 -8.98 -7.61
C GLY A 75 12.01 -7.97 -8.54
N ASN A 76 11.10 -8.40 -9.42
CA ASN A 76 10.24 -7.46 -10.13
C ASN A 76 9.32 -6.76 -9.14
N PHE A 77 9.01 -5.49 -9.44
CA PHE A 77 8.20 -4.66 -8.56
C PHE A 77 7.28 -3.75 -9.37
N TYR A 78 6.03 -3.72 -9.03
CA TYR A 78 4.99 -2.92 -9.66
C TYR A 78 4.29 -2.13 -8.57
N ASP A 79 4.47 -0.81 -8.54
CA ASP A 79 3.99 0.08 -7.49
C ASP A 79 3.21 1.24 -8.08
N VAL A 80 1.98 1.42 -7.63
CA VAL A 80 1.19 2.63 -7.90
C VAL A 80 0.91 3.29 -6.56
N ARG A 81 1.22 4.59 -6.47
CA ARG A 81 1.00 5.38 -5.26
C ARG A 81 0.55 6.78 -5.54
N ARG A 82 -0.10 7.38 -4.56
CA ARG A 82 -0.42 8.79 -4.61
C ARG A 82 0.85 9.62 -4.60
N PHE A 83 0.84 10.70 -5.33
CA PHE A 83 1.98 11.58 -5.48
C PHE A 83 1.58 13.01 -5.15
N ASP A 84 2.16 13.55 -4.06
CA ASP A 84 1.95 14.92 -3.59
C ASP A 84 2.97 15.91 -4.19
N GLY A 85 3.36 15.68 -5.44
CA GLY A 85 4.28 16.56 -6.16
C GLY A 85 3.61 17.83 -6.70
N LYS A 86 4.23 18.46 -7.71
CA LYS A 86 3.74 19.70 -8.35
C LYS A 86 2.30 19.60 -8.93
N LEU A 87 1.81 18.38 -9.14
CA LEU A 87 0.45 18.08 -9.59
C LEU A 87 -0.32 17.45 -8.44
N SER A 88 -1.08 18.26 -7.72
CA SER A 88 -1.95 17.79 -6.64
C SER A 88 -2.93 16.72 -7.15
N GLY A 89 -3.02 15.61 -6.43
CA GLY A 89 -3.95 14.51 -6.74
C GLY A 89 -3.48 13.53 -7.81
N GLY A 90 -2.25 13.65 -8.31
CA GLY A 90 -1.67 12.72 -9.27
C GLY A 90 -1.17 11.41 -8.64
N PHE A 91 -0.64 10.56 -9.52
CA PHE A 91 -0.08 9.27 -9.14
C PHE A 91 1.34 9.12 -9.64
N ARG A 92 2.07 8.22 -9.00
CA ARG A 92 3.39 7.79 -9.45
C ARG A 92 3.39 6.27 -9.57
N THR A 93 3.79 5.78 -10.72
CA THR A 93 4.04 4.36 -10.95
C THR A 93 5.55 4.10 -10.92
N LYS A 94 5.97 3.02 -10.27
CA LYS A 94 7.34 2.51 -10.33
C LYS A 94 7.31 1.07 -10.79
N VAL A 95 8.04 0.79 -11.86
CA VAL A 95 8.19 -0.55 -12.42
C VAL A 95 9.67 -0.94 -12.37
N ILE A 96 9.96 -2.02 -11.66
CA ILE A 96 11.29 -2.64 -11.65
C ILE A 96 11.19 -3.99 -12.35
N LEU A 97 12.00 -4.17 -13.37
CA LEU A 97 12.12 -5.44 -14.10
C LEU A 97 13.55 -5.95 -14.00
N ASN A 98 13.69 -7.15 -13.47
CA ASN A 98 14.95 -7.89 -13.48
C ASN A 98 14.91 -8.90 -14.62
N LYS A 99 15.83 -8.77 -15.55
CA LYS A 99 16.03 -9.66 -16.71
C LYS A 99 17.47 -10.15 -16.73
N ASP A 100 17.75 -11.15 -17.52
CA ASP A 100 19.11 -11.74 -17.64
C ASP A 100 20.17 -10.70 -18.04
N ASN A 101 19.77 -9.67 -18.79
CA ASN A 101 20.63 -8.58 -19.25
C ASN A 101 20.68 -7.37 -18.32
N GLY A 102 20.10 -7.48 -17.11
CA GLY A 102 20.16 -6.44 -16.09
C GLY A 102 18.81 -5.94 -15.57
N LYS A 103 18.90 -5.03 -14.62
CA LYS A 103 17.75 -4.39 -13.96
C LYS A 103 17.36 -3.11 -14.69
N THR A 104 16.08 -2.93 -14.95
CA THR A 104 15.51 -1.65 -15.42
C THR A 104 14.53 -1.10 -14.40
N VAL A 105 14.57 0.23 -14.19
CA VAL A 105 13.65 0.92 -13.27
C VAL A 105 13.01 2.09 -14.01
N HIS A 106 11.71 2.04 -14.16
CA HIS A 106 10.90 3.11 -14.73
C HIS A 106 10.10 3.82 -13.65
N ILE A 107 10.16 5.14 -13.64
CA ILE A 107 9.32 6.01 -12.83
C ILE A 107 8.40 6.77 -13.78
N ILE A 108 7.10 6.65 -13.58
CA ILE A 108 6.09 7.28 -14.43
C ILE A 108 5.25 8.19 -13.54
N HIS A 109 5.21 9.47 -13.88
CA HIS A 109 4.30 10.41 -13.25
C HIS A 109 3.01 10.49 -14.06
N ARG A 110 1.89 10.45 -13.36
CA ARG A 110 0.55 10.41 -13.95
C ARG A 110 -0.32 11.49 -13.33
N ASP A 111 -1.22 12.03 -14.13
CA ASP A 111 -2.23 12.97 -13.67
C ASP A 111 -3.35 12.29 -12.85
N PRO A 112 -4.34 13.04 -12.30
CA PRO A 112 -5.46 12.45 -11.58
C PRO A 112 -6.31 11.47 -12.41
N SER A 113 -6.29 11.58 -13.74
CA SER A 113 -6.97 10.67 -14.68
C SER A 113 -6.10 9.47 -15.09
N PHE A 114 -4.94 9.29 -14.43
CA PHE A 114 -3.96 8.25 -14.67
C PHE A 114 -3.25 8.33 -16.03
N GLN A 115 -3.32 9.45 -16.73
CA GLN A 115 -2.59 9.68 -17.96
C GLN A 115 -1.11 9.96 -17.66
N GLU A 116 -0.22 9.39 -18.47
CA GLU A 116 1.23 9.62 -18.33
C GLU A 116 1.57 11.06 -18.67
N ILE A 117 2.26 11.73 -17.73
CA ILE A 117 2.74 13.11 -17.88
C ILE A 117 4.23 13.12 -18.16
N ALA A 118 4.98 12.26 -17.48
CA ALA A 118 6.43 12.16 -17.58
C ALA A 118 6.90 10.75 -17.25
N ARG A 119 7.97 10.33 -17.90
CA ARG A 119 8.65 9.05 -17.66
C ARG A 119 10.14 9.27 -17.52
N SER A 120 10.74 8.59 -16.57
CA SER A 120 12.19 8.55 -16.40
C SER A 120 12.67 7.13 -16.13
N THR A 121 13.94 6.89 -16.41
CA THR A 121 14.62 5.65 -16.05
C THR A 121 15.67 5.98 -14.99
N THR A 122 15.72 5.20 -13.92
CA THR A 122 16.61 5.41 -12.77
C THR A 122 17.45 4.15 -12.53
N PRO A 123 18.50 3.91 -13.35
CA PRO A 123 19.29 2.67 -13.25
C PRO A 123 20.03 2.54 -11.91
N GLU A 124 20.32 3.66 -11.24
CA GLU A 124 20.95 3.74 -9.92
C GLU A 124 20.02 3.38 -8.75
N ASP A 125 18.74 3.19 -9.01
CA ASP A 125 17.79 2.83 -7.96
C ASP A 125 18.11 1.43 -7.38
N THR A 126 18.41 1.40 -6.10
CA THR A 126 18.83 0.18 -5.38
C THR A 126 17.68 -0.56 -4.71
N TYR A 127 16.44 -0.12 -4.90
CA TYR A 127 15.29 -0.75 -4.29
C TYR A 127 15.17 -2.23 -4.70
N ASP A 128 15.00 -3.08 -3.70
CA ASP A 128 14.69 -4.51 -3.86
C ASP A 128 13.50 -4.85 -2.97
N PRO A 129 12.33 -5.24 -3.54
CA PRO A 129 11.14 -5.55 -2.75
C PRO A 129 11.39 -6.69 -1.75
N ARG A 130 12.23 -7.67 -2.10
CA ARG A 130 12.52 -8.84 -1.28
C ARG A 130 13.23 -8.51 0.04
N LYS A 131 13.91 -7.36 0.10
CA LYS A 131 14.61 -6.85 1.29
C LYS A 131 13.73 -5.99 2.19
N ARG A 132 12.47 -5.80 1.83
CA ARG A 132 11.58 -4.92 2.58
C ARG A 132 10.81 -5.68 3.68
N PRO A 133 10.50 -5.01 4.82
CA PRO A 133 9.82 -5.66 5.96
C PRO A 133 8.51 -6.34 5.56
N TRP A 134 7.71 -5.70 4.72
CA TRP A 134 6.42 -6.21 4.25
C TRP A 134 6.57 -7.52 3.46
N TYR A 135 7.56 -7.61 2.57
CA TYR A 135 7.81 -8.80 1.76
C TYR A 135 8.30 -9.95 2.63
N GLN A 136 9.32 -9.68 3.45
CA GLN A 136 9.94 -10.69 4.32
C GLN A 136 8.94 -11.26 5.31
N LYS A 137 8.16 -10.42 5.98
CA LYS A 137 7.18 -10.86 6.98
C LYS A 137 6.08 -11.70 6.34
N ALA A 138 5.47 -11.24 5.23
CA ALA A 138 4.40 -11.97 4.57
C ALA A 138 4.86 -13.30 3.98
N SER A 139 6.03 -13.34 3.34
CA SER A 139 6.58 -14.58 2.76
C SER A 139 7.00 -15.59 3.82
N SER A 140 7.56 -15.15 4.95
CA SER A 140 7.97 -16.06 6.03
C SER A 140 6.79 -16.62 6.83
N GLU A 141 5.73 -15.80 7.05
CA GLU A 141 4.56 -16.24 7.81
C GLU A 141 3.49 -16.92 6.94
N ASN A 142 3.63 -16.94 5.61
CA ASN A 142 2.71 -17.57 4.65
C ASN A 142 1.23 -17.12 4.80
N ARG A 143 1.01 -15.91 5.27
CA ARG A 143 -0.34 -15.35 5.50
C ARG A 143 -0.36 -13.85 5.29
N ILE A 144 -1.55 -13.27 5.28
CA ILE A 144 -1.70 -11.82 5.33
C ILE A 144 -1.26 -11.33 6.72
N VAL A 145 -0.38 -10.33 6.72
CA VAL A 145 0.23 -9.76 7.95
C VAL A 145 0.23 -8.24 7.91
N TRP A 146 0.17 -7.62 9.08
CA TRP A 146 0.54 -6.23 9.27
C TRP A 146 2.00 -6.13 9.67
N THR A 147 2.71 -5.17 9.11
CA THR A 147 4.05 -4.82 9.60
C THR A 147 3.96 -4.00 10.88
N ASP A 148 5.05 -3.99 11.63
CA ASP A 148 5.26 -2.91 12.58
C ASP A 148 5.43 -1.57 11.82
N PRO A 149 5.23 -0.41 12.48
CA PRO A 149 5.50 0.87 11.85
C PRO A 149 6.96 0.97 11.36
N TYR A 150 7.16 1.45 10.14
CA TYR A 150 8.48 1.68 9.56
C TYR A 150 8.47 2.86 8.59
N ILE A 151 9.67 3.34 8.21
CA ILE A 151 9.78 4.44 7.25
C ILE A 151 9.70 3.90 5.83
N PHE A 152 8.74 4.39 5.07
CA PHE A 152 8.57 4.02 3.66
C PHE A 152 9.77 4.48 2.82
N TYR A 153 10.23 3.61 1.94
CA TYR A 153 11.41 3.89 1.11
C TYR A 153 11.23 5.10 0.20
N THR A 154 10.06 5.26 -0.37
CA THR A 154 9.77 6.31 -1.36
C THR A 154 9.38 7.63 -0.72
N SER A 155 8.34 7.63 0.12
CA SER A 155 7.80 8.87 0.70
C SER A 155 8.63 9.39 1.87
N LYS A 156 9.49 8.54 2.46
CA LYS A 156 10.25 8.81 3.69
C LYS A 156 9.35 9.13 4.90
N LYS A 157 8.07 8.79 4.82
CA LYS A 157 7.10 8.97 5.90
C LYS A 157 6.92 7.68 6.69
N PRO A 158 6.56 7.78 7.98
CA PRO A 158 6.24 6.61 8.78
C PRO A 158 4.87 6.04 8.35
N GLY A 159 4.79 4.72 8.32
CA GLY A 159 3.56 4.02 7.96
C GLY A 159 3.55 2.57 8.37
N ILE A 160 2.44 1.91 8.11
CA ILE A 160 2.25 0.48 8.25
C ILE A 160 1.84 -0.11 6.90
N THR A 161 2.21 -1.35 6.67
CA THR A 161 1.82 -2.09 5.46
C THR A 161 1.06 -3.34 5.84
N ILE A 162 -0.08 -3.57 5.18
CA ILE A 162 -0.64 -4.92 5.12
C ILE A 162 -0.09 -5.62 3.90
N ALA A 163 0.40 -6.83 4.07
CA ALA A 163 1.00 -7.61 2.99
C ALA A 163 0.51 -9.06 3.00
N GLY A 164 0.37 -9.64 1.81
CA GLY A 164 -0.08 -11.02 1.67
C GLY A 164 0.60 -11.73 0.51
N PRO A 165 1.13 -12.96 0.72
CA PRO A 165 1.74 -13.75 -0.33
C PRO A 165 0.67 -14.39 -1.22
N PHE A 166 1.00 -14.65 -2.48
CA PHE A 166 0.18 -15.42 -3.40
C PHE A 166 1.03 -16.49 -4.11
N TYR A 167 0.37 -17.61 -4.41
CA TYR A 167 1.02 -18.83 -4.88
C TYR A 167 0.37 -19.31 -6.15
N ASP A 168 1.13 -20.06 -6.96
CA ASP A 168 0.58 -20.82 -8.07
C ASP A 168 -0.16 -22.08 -7.60
N VAL A 169 -0.74 -22.81 -8.54
CA VAL A 169 -1.45 -24.08 -8.26
C VAL A 169 -0.54 -25.17 -7.71
N GLY A 170 0.79 -25.05 -7.91
CA GLY A 170 1.80 -25.96 -7.38
C GLY A 170 2.27 -25.58 -5.97
N GLY A 171 1.78 -24.45 -5.42
CA GLY A 171 2.20 -23.95 -4.12
C GLY A 171 3.52 -23.16 -4.13
N ASN A 172 4.03 -22.77 -5.30
CA ASN A 172 5.23 -21.95 -5.40
C ASN A 172 4.86 -20.48 -5.20
N LEU A 173 5.67 -19.75 -4.43
CA LEU A 173 5.48 -18.31 -4.20
C LEU A 173 5.64 -17.56 -5.51
N MET A 174 4.57 -16.90 -5.96
CA MET A 174 4.59 -16.02 -7.14
C MET A 174 4.89 -14.58 -6.78
N GLY A 175 4.55 -14.15 -5.57
CA GLY A 175 4.83 -12.80 -5.11
C GLY A 175 4.13 -12.44 -3.81
N VAL A 176 4.29 -11.18 -3.45
CA VAL A 176 3.66 -10.58 -2.27
C VAL A 176 3.01 -9.26 -2.69
N VAL A 177 1.76 -9.08 -2.30
CA VAL A 177 1.02 -7.80 -2.42
C VAL A 177 1.25 -6.99 -1.17
N GLY A 178 1.42 -5.67 -1.30
CA GLY A 178 1.47 -4.74 -0.18
C GLY A 178 0.54 -3.55 -0.38
N VAL A 179 -0.08 -3.09 0.70
CA VAL A 179 -0.90 -1.87 0.76
C VAL A 179 -0.37 -1.00 1.88
N ASP A 180 0.05 0.22 1.54
CA ASP A 180 0.62 1.19 2.47
C ASP A 180 -0.45 2.13 3.02
N ILE A 181 -0.40 2.36 4.34
CA ILE A 181 -1.15 3.39 5.04
C ILE A 181 -0.15 4.26 5.80
N GLU A 182 -0.11 5.57 5.50
CA GLU A 182 0.71 6.52 6.23
C GLU A 182 0.10 6.82 7.60
N ILE A 183 0.93 6.91 8.64
CA ILE A 183 0.47 7.19 10.01
C ILE A 183 -0.22 8.56 10.09
N ASP A 184 0.22 9.54 9.31
CA ASP A 184 -0.41 10.85 9.24
C ASP A 184 -1.88 10.76 8.80
N GLN A 185 -2.22 9.87 7.88
CA GLN A 185 -3.60 9.63 7.44
C GLN A 185 -4.47 9.10 8.60
N LEU A 186 -3.95 8.20 9.41
CA LEU A 186 -4.63 7.72 10.61
C LEU A 186 -4.73 8.81 11.67
N SER A 187 -3.69 9.62 11.84
CA SER A 187 -3.63 10.71 12.83
C SER A 187 -4.58 11.85 12.49
N VAL A 188 -4.68 12.27 11.23
CA VAL A 188 -5.65 13.28 10.76
C VAL A 188 -7.07 12.79 11.00
N PHE A 189 -7.33 11.53 10.75
CA PHE A 189 -8.63 10.92 10.99
C PHE A 189 -8.99 10.94 12.50
N ILE A 190 -8.07 10.51 13.37
CA ILE A 190 -8.25 10.53 14.83
C ILE A 190 -8.36 11.97 15.36
N GLY A 191 -7.58 12.90 14.79
CA GLY A 191 -7.59 14.32 15.16
C GLY A 191 -8.87 15.06 14.74
N ASN A 192 -9.53 14.63 13.69
CA ASN A 192 -10.82 15.18 13.23
C ASN A 192 -12.03 14.67 14.03
N LEU A 193 -11.84 13.67 14.88
CA LEU A 193 -12.86 13.27 15.83
C LEU A 193 -13.04 14.40 16.85
N LYS A 194 -14.20 15.04 16.82
CA LYS A 194 -14.54 16.13 17.74
C LYS A 194 -14.70 15.61 19.18
N ILE A 195 -13.57 15.51 19.90
CA ILE A 195 -13.51 15.11 21.30
C ILE A 195 -13.73 16.37 22.18
N GLY A 196 -14.92 16.98 22.10
CA GLY A 196 -15.20 18.20 22.83
C GLY A 196 -14.33 19.40 22.41
N LYS A 197 -14.45 20.54 23.11
CA LYS A 197 -13.75 21.78 22.73
C LYS A 197 -12.21 21.72 22.94
N HIS A 198 -11.68 20.79 23.73
CA HIS A 198 -10.26 20.73 24.10
C HIS A 198 -9.68 19.29 24.22
N GLY A 199 -10.43 18.27 23.79
CA GLY A 199 -9.97 16.88 23.84
C GLY A 199 -9.02 16.52 22.69
N LYS A 200 -8.01 15.66 22.97
CA LYS A 200 -7.11 15.06 21.96
C LYS A 200 -7.13 13.54 22.11
N ALA A 201 -7.19 12.81 21.02
CA ALA A 201 -7.04 11.36 21.00
C ALA A 201 -5.62 10.99 20.59
N PHE A 202 -5.07 9.94 21.21
CA PHE A 202 -3.76 9.38 20.87
C PHE A 202 -3.91 7.87 20.67
N MET A 203 -3.22 7.34 19.68
CA MET A 203 -3.08 5.90 19.47
C MET A 203 -1.75 5.46 20.09
N LEU A 204 -1.80 4.53 21.03
CA LEU A 204 -0.62 3.95 21.66
C LEU A 204 -0.51 2.49 21.22
N ASN A 205 0.71 2.07 20.84
CA ASN A 205 1.03 0.66 20.64
C ASN A 205 1.31 0.02 22.01
N ARG A 206 0.79 -1.19 22.23
CA ARG A 206 1.09 -2.01 23.42
C ARG A 206 2.20 -3.00 23.10
#